data_ccb68a6ea4fe9a72bc27007ac316f822
#
_entry.id   ccb68a6ea4fe9a72bc27007ac316f822
#
_cell.length_a   1.000
_cell.length_b   1.000
_cell.length_c   1.000
_cell.angle_alpha   90.00
_cell.angle_beta   90.00
_cell.angle_gamma   90.00
#
_symmetry.space_group_name_H-M   'P 1'
#
loop_
_entity.id
_entity.type
_entity.pdbx_description
1 polymer ?
#
loop_
_entity_poly.entity_id
_entity_poly.type
_entity_poly.pdbx_seq_one_letter_code
_entity_poly.pdbx_strand_id
1 'polypeptide(L)'
;MRIRAKANPVQATLLSDFEDNINHGVCVSNLTYLLAKEMGYDESICYELALAGLVHDIGKLKLSRYLYGRNEDDDHKNDDGTEYMRMHSKLSYDILKKYDFSDLVLDSVLYHHENYDGTGYPENRKGEDIPFGARVMRVADTFTALISDRPYR
;
A
#
# COMPACT_ATOMS: atom_id res chain seq x y z
N MET A 1 -3.40 29.77 27.59
CA MET A 1 -3.17 28.41 28.12
C MET A 1 -3.86 27.39 27.15
N ARG A 2 -3.10 26.76 26.24
CA ARG A 2 -3.65 25.78 25.31
C ARG A 2 -3.67 24.43 26.03
N ILE A 3 -4.85 23.95 26.39
CA ILE A 3 -5.05 22.60 26.87
C ILE A 3 -4.77 21.65 25.71
N ARG A 4 -3.58 21.01 25.69
CA ARG A 4 -3.34 19.84 24.82
C ARG A 4 -4.20 18.72 25.40
N ALA A 5 -5.36 18.47 24.80
CA ALA A 5 -6.09 17.24 25.06
C ALA A 5 -5.14 16.07 24.77
N LYS A 6 -4.91 15.18 25.77
CA LYS A 6 -4.17 13.95 25.55
C LYS A 6 -4.96 13.14 24.51
N ALA A 7 -4.33 12.83 23.39
CA ALA A 7 -4.96 12.00 22.38
C ALA A 7 -5.38 10.67 23.02
N ASN A 8 -6.58 10.19 22.67
CA ASN A 8 -7.02 8.85 23.04
C ASN A 8 -5.99 7.83 22.45
N PRO A 9 -5.63 6.75 23.19
CA PRO A 9 -4.69 5.74 22.72
C PRO A 9 -4.98 5.27 21.28
N VAL A 10 -6.24 5.03 20.92
CA VAL A 10 -6.68 4.65 19.58
C VAL A 10 -6.34 5.74 18.55
N GLN A 11 -6.55 7.02 18.88
CA GLN A 11 -6.18 8.13 18.00
C GLN A 11 -4.67 8.25 17.82
N ALA A 12 -3.89 7.99 18.86
CA ALA A 12 -2.43 8.02 18.78
C ALA A 12 -1.90 6.90 17.86
N THR A 13 -2.45 5.69 17.97
CA THR A 13 -2.11 4.55 17.11
C THR A 13 -2.48 4.82 15.65
N LEU A 14 -3.69 5.32 15.39
CA LEU A 14 -4.13 5.67 14.03
C LEU A 14 -3.24 6.74 13.39
N LEU A 15 -2.76 7.72 14.16
CA LEU A 15 -1.84 8.74 13.67
C LEU A 15 -0.46 8.15 13.35
N SER A 16 0.05 7.27 14.22
CA SER A 16 1.32 6.58 13.98
C SER A 16 1.26 5.72 12.72
N ASP A 17 0.21 4.91 12.56
CA ASP A 17 0.00 4.09 11.36
C ASP A 17 -0.10 4.95 10.09
N PHE A 18 -0.73 6.12 10.19
CA PHE A 18 -0.83 7.06 9.09
C PHE A 18 0.54 7.64 8.69
N GLU A 19 1.34 8.08 9.67
CA GLU A 19 2.70 8.57 9.44
C GLU A 19 3.58 7.49 8.82
N ASP A 20 3.53 6.26 9.32
CA ASP A 20 4.29 5.12 8.81
C ASP A 20 3.90 4.79 7.36
N ASN A 21 2.60 4.80 7.05
CA ASN A 21 2.12 4.57 5.69
C ASN A 21 2.57 5.68 4.71
N ILE A 22 2.54 6.95 5.14
CA ILE A 22 3.03 8.06 4.31
C ILE A 22 4.53 7.92 4.06
N ASN A 23 5.32 7.72 5.10
CA ASN A 23 6.77 7.59 4.98
C ASN A 23 7.16 6.41 4.07
N HIS A 24 6.50 5.27 4.24
CA HIS A 24 6.67 4.11 3.37
C HIS A 24 6.30 4.46 1.92
N GLY A 25 5.14 5.06 1.69
CA GLY A 25 4.69 5.48 0.36
C GLY A 25 5.66 6.43 -0.33
N VAL A 26 6.25 7.39 0.40
CA VAL A 26 7.28 8.29 -0.14
C VAL A 26 8.53 7.51 -0.57
N CYS A 27 9.00 6.55 0.24
CA CYS A 27 10.16 5.73 -0.11
C CYS A 27 9.87 4.85 -1.33
N VAL A 28 8.72 4.19 -1.38
CA VAL A 28 8.29 3.38 -2.54
C VAL A 28 8.16 4.24 -3.79
N SER A 29 7.56 5.42 -3.69
CA SER A 29 7.43 6.40 -4.78
C SER A 29 8.78 6.74 -5.40
N ASN A 30 9.74 7.16 -4.57
CA ASN A 30 11.08 7.53 -5.04
C ASN A 30 11.80 6.36 -5.71
N LEU A 31 11.75 5.17 -5.10
CA LEU A 31 12.43 4.00 -5.65
C LEU A 31 11.77 3.53 -6.95
N THR A 32 10.44 3.54 -7.02
CA THR A 32 9.70 3.19 -8.23
C THR A 32 10.03 4.12 -9.39
N TYR A 33 10.11 5.45 -9.12
CA TYR A 33 10.56 6.44 -10.11
C TYR A 33 11.97 6.11 -10.64
N LEU A 34 12.92 5.91 -9.72
CA LEU A 34 14.31 5.63 -10.09
C LEU A 34 14.43 4.34 -10.90
N LEU A 35 13.74 3.28 -10.50
CA LEU A 35 13.74 2.01 -11.24
C LEU A 35 13.17 2.18 -12.64
N ALA A 36 12.03 2.86 -12.79
CA ALA A 36 11.44 3.12 -14.11
C ALA A 36 12.36 3.95 -15.00
N LYS A 37 13.01 4.95 -14.44
CA LYS A 37 13.98 5.81 -15.15
C LYS A 37 15.19 5.04 -15.63
N GLU A 38 15.80 4.22 -14.78
CA GLU A 38 16.93 3.36 -15.15
C GLU A 38 16.55 2.27 -16.17
N MET A 39 15.28 1.85 -16.18
CA MET A 39 14.73 0.96 -17.22
C MET A 39 14.47 1.66 -18.56
N GLY A 40 14.66 2.98 -18.65
CA GLY A 40 14.53 3.77 -19.87
C GLY A 40 13.11 4.19 -20.23
N TYR A 41 12.18 4.19 -19.26
CA TYR A 41 10.82 4.69 -19.48
C TYR A 41 10.79 6.21 -19.54
N ASP A 42 9.82 6.75 -20.29
CA ASP A 42 9.59 8.19 -20.41
C ASP A 42 9.28 8.81 -19.05
N GLU A 43 9.63 10.09 -18.89
CA GLU A 43 9.48 10.84 -17.66
C GLU A 43 8.01 10.85 -17.15
N SER A 44 7.03 10.91 -18.09
CA SER A 44 5.61 10.84 -17.74
C SER A 44 5.23 9.51 -17.07
N ILE A 45 5.73 8.40 -17.60
CA ILE A 45 5.51 7.07 -17.03
C ILE A 45 6.20 6.95 -15.68
N CYS A 46 7.42 7.49 -15.54
CA CYS A 46 8.14 7.50 -14.27
C CYS A 46 7.34 8.24 -13.16
N TYR A 47 6.75 9.40 -13.50
CA TYR A 47 5.91 10.15 -12.55
C TYR A 47 4.61 9.42 -12.19
N GLU A 48 3.95 8.79 -13.14
CA GLU A 48 2.74 8.01 -12.85
C GLU A 48 3.05 6.83 -11.94
N LEU A 49 4.15 6.13 -12.18
CA LEU A 49 4.60 5.03 -11.32
C LEU A 49 5.01 5.51 -9.93
N ALA A 50 5.66 6.67 -9.84
CA ALA A 50 5.96 7.31 -8.55
C ALA A 50 4.67 7.65 -7.79
N LEU A 51 3.67 8.19 -8.49
CA LEU A 51 2.37 8.49 -7.91
C LEU A 51 1.68 7.22 -7.42
N ALA A 52 1.70 6.15 -8.22
CA ALA A 52 1.20 4.84 -7.80
C ALA A 52 1.88 4.36 -6.52
N GLY A 53 3.22 4.45 -6.45
CA GLY A 53 4.00 4.11 -5.26
C GLY A 53 3.64 4.93 -4.02
N LEU A 54 3.31 6.22 -4.19
CA LEU A 54 2.89 7.09 -3.08
C LEU A 54 1.56 6.67 -2.47
N VAL A 55 0.60 6.26 -3.33
CA VAL A 55 -0.80 6.03 -2.92
C VAL A 55 -1.19 4.55 -2.80
N HIS A 56 -0.27 3.61 -3.09
CA HIS A 56 -0.59 2.19 -3.21
C HIS A 56 -1.29 1.60 -1.98
N ASP A 57 -0.93 2.08 -0.80
CA ASP A 57 -1.37 1.60 0.50
C ASP A 57 -2.53 2.40 1.13
N ILE A 58 -3.14 3.34 0.39
CA ILE A 58 -4.20 4.19 0.94
C ILE A 58 -5.39 3.39 1.50
N GLY A 59 -5.62 2.19 0.98
CA GLY A 59 -6.63 1.26 1.47
C GLY A 59 -6.40 0.79 2.90
N LYS A 60 -5.16 0.78 3.39
CA LYS A 60 -4.82 0.43 4.78
C LYS A 60 -5.47 1.37 5.80
N LEU A 61 -5.62 2.65 5.46
CA LEU A 61 -6.30 3.61 6.33
C LEU A 61 -7.76 3.22 6.63
N LYS A 62 -8.42 2.59 5.65
CA LYS A 62 -9.79 2.10 5.84
C LYS A 62 -9.81 0.84 6.69
N LEU A 63 -8.82 -0.04 6.54
CA LEU A 63 -8.67 -1.26 7.32
C LEU A 63 -8.30 -0.96 8.78
N SER A 64 -7.35 -0.06 9.01
CA SER A 64 -6.94 0.34 10.37
C SER A 64 -8.14 0.83 11.18
N ARG A 65 -8.99 1.68 10.58
CA ARG A 65 -10.21 2.15 11.25
C ARG A 65 -11.17 1.02 11.64
N TYR A 66 -11.26 -0.02 10.81
CA TYR A 66 -12.10 -1.19 11.09
C TYR A 66 -11.50 -2.08 12.18
N LEU A 67 -10.18 -2.32 12.14
CA LEU A 67 -9.47 -3.14 13.13
C LEU A 67 -9.50 -2.51 14.53
N TYR A 68 -9.27 -1.19 14.62
CA TYR A 68 -9.27 -0.47 15.91
C TYR A 68 -10.68 -0.11 16.43
N GLY A 69 -11.71 -0.23 15.60
CA GLY A 69 -13.11 -0.03 15.99
C GLY A 69 -13.84 -1.29 16.46
N ARG A 70 -13.19 -2.46 16.42
CA ARG A 70 -13.76 -3.71 16.93
C ARG A 70 -13.71 -3.69 18.46
N ASN A 71 -14.86 -3.98 19.11
CA ASN A 71 -14.89 -4.30 20.52
C ASN A 71 -14.35 -5.73 20.72
N GLU A 72 -13.69 -5.98 21.85
CA GLU A 72 -13.10 -7.29 22.21
C GLU A 72 -14.10 -8.46 22.23
N ASP A 73 -15.40 -8.17 22.15
CA ASP A 73 -16.50 -9.13 22.17
C ASP A 73 -16.90 -9.69 20.79
N ASP A 74 -16.28 -9.22 19.69
CA ASP A 74 -16.54 -9.75 18.35
C ASP A 74 -15.83 -11.10 18.16
N ASP A 75 -16.61 -12.18 18.28
CA ASP A 75 -16.21 -13.59 18.38
C ASP A 75 -15.67 -14.22 17.07
N HIS A 76 -15.00 -13.44 16.21
CA HIS A 76 -14.30 -13.93 15.02
C HIS A 76 -12.80 -14.20 15.29
N LYS A 77 -12.54 -15.04 16.32
CA LYS A 77 -11.19 -15.43 16.77
C LYS A 77 -10.39 -16.31 15.79
N ASN A 78 -10.89 -16.59 14.60
CA ASN A 78 -10.24 -17.48 13.63
C ASN A 78 -9.75 -16.80 12.35
N ASP A 79 -9.90 -15.48 12.23
CA ASP A 79 -9.37 -14.74 11.09
C ASP A 79 -8.05 -14.09 11.53
N ASP A 80 -6.91 -14.62 11.04
CA ASP A 80 -5.56 -14.22 11.49
C ASP A 80 -5.16 -12.80 11.04
N GLY A 81 -6.11 -11.98 10.59
CA GLY A 81 -5.89 -10.62 10.09
C GLY A 81 -5.13 -10.55 8.75
N THR A 82 -4.50 -11.65 8.34
CA THR A 82 -3.69 -11.71 7.12
C THR A 82 -4.56 -11.59 5.88
N GLU A 83 -5.69 -12.30 5.85
CA GLU A 83 -6.64 -12.22 4.74
C GLU A 83 -7.25 -10.82 4.64
N TYR A 84 -7.52 -10.21 5.78
CA TYR A 84 -8.02 -8.83 5.86
C TYR A 84 -6.99 -7.83 5.32
N MET A 85 -5.72 -8.01 5.66
CA MET A 85 -4.64 -7.17 5.15
C MET A 85 -4.46 -7.30 3.63
N ARG A 86 -4.72 -8.46 3.04
CA ARG A 86 -4.67 -8.66 1.58
C ARG A 86 -5.71 -7.82 0.82
N MET A 87 -6.78 -7.40 1.49
CA MET A 87 -7.81 -6.55 0.86
C MET A 87 -7.34 -5.13 0.57
N HIS A 88 -6.21 -4.65 1.17
CA HIS A 88 -5.82 -3.26 1.03
C HIS A 88 -5.55 -2.85 -0.42
N SER A 89 -4.95 -3.71 -1.25
CA SER A 89 -4.69 -3.40 -2.66
C SER A 89 -5.98 -3.14 -3.44
N LYS A 90 -6.98 -4.01 -3.24
CA LYS A 90 -8.33 -3.83 -3.82
C LYS A 90 -9.02 -2.58 -3.28
N LEU A 91 -8.93 -2.33 -1.98
CA LEU A 91 -9.51 -1.14 -1.36
C LEU A 91 -8.83 0.15 -1.84
N SER A 92 -7.49 0.13 -2.02
CA SER A 92 -6.76 1.25 -2.61
C SER A 92 -7.25 1.54 -4.03
N TYR A 93 -7.35 0.51 -4.87
CA TYR A 93 -7.90 0.62 -6.21
C TYR A 93 -9.34 1.19 -6.19
N ASP A 94 -10.23 0.67 -5.34
CA ASP A 94 -11.64 1.11 -5.27
C ASP A 94 -11.78 2.56 -4.76
N ILE A 95 -10.83 3.03 -3.95
CA ILE A 95 -10.75 4.43 -3.54
C ILE A 95 -10.30 5.30 -4.71
N LEU A 96 -9.16 4.94 -5.33
CA LEU A 96 -8.52 5.75 -6.39
C LEU A 96 -9.35 5.79 -7.67
N LYS A 97 -10.05 4.71 -8.03
CA LYS A 97 -10.94 4.64 -9.19
C LYS A 97 -12.05 5.70 -9.22
N LYS A 98 -12.34 6.31 -8.08
CA LYS A 98 -13.34 7.40 -7.98
C LYS A 98 -12.79 8.75 -8.43
N TYR A 99 -11.50 8.82 -8.70
CA TYR A 99 -10.77 10.01 -9.09
C TYR A 99 -10.11 9.77 -10.45
N ASP A 100 -9.59 10.82 -11.05
CA ASP A 100 -9.02 10.81 -12.40
C ASP A 100 -7.55 10.31 -12.38
N PHE A 101 -7.35 9.04 -11.98
CA PHE A 101 -6.07 8.35 -12.10
C PHE A 101 -6.02 7.51 -13.37
N SER A 102 -4.86 7.45 -14.01
CA SER A 102 -4.64 6.61 -15.20
C SER A 102 -4.77 5.11 -14.90
N ASP A 103 -5.06 4.33 -15.93
CA ASP A 103 -5.07 2.87 -15.81
C ASP A 103 -3.71 2.33 -15.35
N LEU A 104 -2.60 2.97 -15.75
CA LEU A 104 -1.26 2.61 -15.29
C LEU A 104 -1.13 2.71 -13.76
N VAL A 105 -1.62 3.79 -13.16
CA VAL A 105 -1.62 3.97 -11.70
C VAL A 105 -2.55 2.96 -11.04
N LEU A 106 -3.77 2.83 -11.54
CA LEU A 106 -4.79 1.95 -10.97
C LEU A 106 -4.37 0.47 -10.99
N ASP A 107 -3.88 -0.01 -12.12
CA ASP A 107 -3.40 -1.38 -12.27
C ASP A 107 -2.14 -1.65 -11.44
N SER A 108 -1.22 -0.68 -11.39
CA SER A 108 -0.03 -0.80 -10.54
C SER A 108 -0.41 -0.96 -9.08
N VAL A 109 -1.39 -0.18 -8.59
CA VAL A 109 -1.89 -0.26 -7.22
C VAL A 109 -2.66 -1.56 -6.95
N LEU A 110 -3.49 -2.02 -7.89
CA LEU A 110 -4.29 -3.24 -7.69
C LEU A 110 -3.41 -4.49 -7.57
N TYR A 111 -2.37 -4.57 -8.44
CA TYR A 111 -1.60 -5.80 -8.64
C TYR A 111 -0.19 -5.77 -8.00
N HIS A 112 0.14 -4.77 -7.18
CA HIS A 112 1.50 -4.65 -6.60
C HIS A 112 1.89 -5.81 -5.66
N HIS A 113 0.96 -6.63 -5.24
CA HIS A 113 1.22 -7.85 -4.47
C HIS A 113 1.16 -9.13 -5.28
N GLU A 114 1.01 -9.04 -6.60
CA GLU A 114 1.22 -10.21 -7.45
C GLU A 114 2.70 -10.62 -7.46
N ASN A 115 2.95 -11.92 -7.43
CA ASN A 115 4.27 -12.49 -7.55
C ASN A 115 4.47 -13.07 -8.95
N TYR A 116 5.68 -12.93 -9.49
CA TYR A 116 6.00 -13.36 -10.85
C TYR A 116 5.71 -14.86 -11.09
N ASP A 117 5.78 -15.67 -10.04
CA ASP A 117 5.48 -17.12 -10.06
C ASP A 117 3.98 -17.46 -9.95
N GLY A 118 3.11 -16.46 -9.74
CA GLY A 118 1.65 -16.63 -9.60
C GLY A 118 1.19 -16.96 -8.18
N THR A 119 2.04 -16.82 -7.17
CA THR A 119 1.69 -17.06 -5.75
C THR A 119 1.18 -15.80 -5.04
N GLY A 120 1.04 -14.68 -5.78
CA GLY A 120 0.61 -13.39 -5.26
C GLY A 120 -0.91 -13.25 -5.14
N TYR A 121 -1.37 -12.02 -4.98
CA TYR A 121 -2.77 -11.65 -4.92
C TYR A 121 -3.00 -10.27 -5.56
N PRO A 122 -4.22 -9.90 -5.98
CA PRO A 122 -5.52 -10.53 -5.69
C PRO A 122 -5.96 -11.64 -6.68
N GLU A 123 -5.34 -11.76 -7.85
CA GLU A 123 -5.83 -12.63 -8.92
C GLU A 123 -4.89 -13.80 -9.26
N ASN A 124 -3.76 -13.91 -8.57
CA ASN A 124 -2.71 -14.90 -8.82
C ASN A 124 -2.16 -14.85 -10.26
N ARG A 125 -2.02 -13.63 -10.80
CA ARG A 125 -1.42 -13.39 -12.11
C ARG A 125 0.02 -13.85 -12.13
N LYS A 126 0.48 -14.30 -13.32
CA LYS A 126 1.82 -14.87 -13.46
C LYS A 126 2.60 -14.20 -14.59
N GLY A 127 3.90 -14.02 -14.37
CA GLY A 127 4.80 -13.58 -15.40
C GLY A 127 4.42 -12.20 -15.95
N GLU A 128 4.28 -12.11 -17.26
CA GLU A 128 3.96 -10.87 -17.96
C GLU A 128 2.47 -10.50 -17.97
N ASP A 129 1.59 -11.40 -17.51
CA ASP A 129 0.18 -11.06 -17.27
C ASP A 129 0.02 -10.07 -16.11
N ILE A 130 1.07 -9.92 -15.27
CA ILE A 130 1.15 -8.88 -14.27
C ILE A 130 1.52 -7.56 -14.96
N PRO A 131 0.74 -6.48 -14.82
CA PRO A 131 1.07 -5.18 -15.38
C PRO A 131 2.49 -4.75 -15.00
N PHE A 132 3.23 -4.19 -15.95
CA PHE A 132 4.65 -3.86 -15.72
C PHE A 132 4.85 -2.92 -14.54
N GLY A 133 3.97 -1.93 -14.36
CA GLY A 133 4.03 -1.00 -13.24
C GLY A 133 3.88 -1.71 -11.89
N ALA A 134 3.00 -2.69 -11.80
CA ALA A 134 2.86 -3.53 -10.61
C ALA A 134 4.12 -4.35 -10.33
N ARG A 135 4.80 -4.88 -11.37
CA ARG A 135 6.07 -5.59 -11.22
C ARG A 135 7.19 -4.69 -10.68
N VAL A 136 7.30 -3.47 -11.20
CA VAL A 136 8.26 -2.47 -10.72
C VAL A 136 7.96 -2.10 -9.27
N MET A 137 6.69 -1.81 -8.97
CA MET A 137 6.26 -1.50 -7.60
C MET A 137 6.51 -2.65 -6.63
N ARG A 138 6.28 -3.89 -7.04
CA ARG A 138 6.53 -5.07 -6.20
C ARG A 138 7.98 -5.11 -5.70
N VAL A 139 8.93 -4.80 -6.57
CA VAL A 139 10.36 -4.74 -6.21
C VAL A 139 10.61 -3.59 -5.24
N ALA A 140 10.11 -2.40 -5.56
CA ALA A 140 10.30 -1.20 -4.75
C ALA A 140 9.68 -1.35 -3.35
N ASP A 141 8.44 -1.84 -3.27
CA ASP A 141 7.74 -2.08 -2.01
C ASP A 141 8.46 -3.09 -1.14
N THR A 142 8.81 -4.26 -1.71
CA THR A 142 9.52 -5.31 -0.98
C THR A 142 10.87 -4.83 -0.45
N PHE A 143 11.66 -4.14 -1.28
CA PHE A 143 12.95 -3.59 -0.87
C PHE A 143 12.78 -2.57 0.27
N THR A 144 11.86 -1.61 0.09
CA THR A 144 11.58 -0.59 1.11
C THR A 144 11.13 -1.24 2.43
N ALA A 145 10.26 -2.26 2.36
CA ALA A 145 9.82 -2.99 3.54
C ALA A 145 10.95 -3.73 4.26
N LEU A 146 11.96 -4.21 3.53
CA LEU A 146 13.11 -4.93 4.11
C LEU A 146 14.10 -4.01 4.81
N ILE A 147 14.31 -2.78 4.30
CA ILE A 147 15.28 -1.82 4.85
C ILE A 147 14.68 -0.90 5.91
N SER A 148 13.35 -0.82 6.03
CA SER A 148 12.68 0.03 7.02
C SER A 148 12.76 -0.61 8.41
N ASP A 149 13.17 0.18 9.40
CA ASP A 149 13.06 -0.18 10.82
C ASP A 149 11.57 -0.19 11.20
N ARG A 150 10.95 -1.36 11.16
CA ARG A 150 9.59 -1.55 11.65
C ARG A 150 9.64 -2.10 13.08
N PRO A 151 8.96 -1.47 14.06
CA PRO A 151 9.02 -1.88 15.46
C PRO A 151 8.42 -3.27 15.76
N TYR A 152 7.91 -3.97 14.74
CA TYR A 152 7.22 -5.26 14.86
C TYR A 152 7.90 -6.40 14.08
N ARG A 153 9.23 -6.35 14.00
CA ARG A 153 10.02 -7.51 13.53
C ARG A 153 10.71 -8.19 14.68
#